data_97aef2b5b272831d75aa48be7a053290
#
_entry.id   97aef2b5b272831d75aa48be7a053290
#
_cell.length_a   1.000
_cell.length_b   1.000
_cell.length_c   1.000
_cell.angle_alpha   90.00
_cell.angle_beta   90.00
_cell.angle_gamma   90.00
#
_symmetry.space_group_name_H-M   'P 1'
#
loop_
_entity.id
_entity.type
_entity.pdbx_description
1 polymer ?
#
loop_
_entity_poly.entity_id
_entity_poly.type
_entity_poly.pdbx_seq_one_letter_code
_entity_poly.pdbx_strand_id
1 'polypeptide(L)'
;QQYKEMMLPLAQERKNVINMGKMLGYKTKPIVPAYAELTFTQVVGVTAGEEEVPKYSEADTFKKGLKVTSTSDSSVIFETIEELDFNVSSSADELHPPVVQTTDANGLASEWKITRKVKAISGETKTKTFDVVAPTKFLKLTLSDTNVIEIISVTDTNSNNWYEVDYLAQDKVAYETHYTSTERD
;
A
#
# COMPACT_ATOMS: atom_id res chain seq x y z
N GLN A 1 -38.29 7.56 21.86
CA GLN A 1 -36.99 6.97 21.42
C GLN A 1 -36.72 7.26 19.94
N GLN A 2 -37.71 7.11 19.04
CA GLN A 2 -37.55 7.33 17.59
C GLN A 2 -37.11 8.77 17.24
N TYR A 3 -37.63 9.81 17.88
CA TYR A 3 -37.20 11.19 17.61
C TYR A 3 -35.74 11.45 17.94
N LYS A 4 -35.20 10.80 18.95
CA LYS A 4 -33.77 10.94 19.30
C LYS A 4 -32.88 10.34 18.23
N GLU A 5 -33.31 9.22 17.66
CA GLU A 5 -32.56 8.51 16.59
C GLU A 5 -32.57 9.25 15.24
N MET A 6 -33.44 10.25 15.06
CA MET A 6 -33.50 11.13 13.88
C MET A 6 -32.59 12.36 14.01
N MET A 7 -32.04 12.61 15.18
CA MET A 7 -31.14 13.75 15.43
C MET A 7 -29.70 13.29 15.57
N LEU A 8 -28.81 13.72 14.69
CA LEU A 8 -27.40 13.32 14.68
C LEU A 8 -26.69 13.40 16.05
N PRO A 9 -26.88 14.49 16.86
CA PRO A 9 -26.24 14.56 18.18
C PRO A 9 -26.80 13.61 19.23
N LEU A 10 -27.97 13.03 19.00
CA LEU A 10 -28.71 12.21 19.97
C LEU A 10 -28.86 10.75 19.55
N ALA A 11 -28.52 10.45 18.29
CA ALA A 11 -28.60 9.10 17.74
C ALA A 11 -27.53 8.20 18.37
N GLN A 12 -27.94 7.03 18.83
CA GLN A 12 -27.08 6.03 19.47
C GLN A 12 -26.90 4.78 18.59
N GLU A 13 -27.87 4.48 17.75
CA GLU A 13 -27.83 3.36 16.82
C GLU A 13 -26.84 3.63 15.69
N ARG A 14 -25.77 2.83 15.61
CA ARG A 14 -24.72 2.98 14.59
C ARG A 14 -25.26 3.08 13.16
N LYS A 15 -26.29 2.28 12.83
CA LYS A 15 -26.93 2.30 11.51
C LYS A 15 -27.56 3.64 11.20
N ASN A 16 -28.25 4.26 12.18
CA ASN A 16 -28.90 5.55 12.02
C ASN A 16 -27.88 6.68 11.87
N VAL A 17 -26.82 6.66 12.69
CA VAL A 17 -25.71 7.63 12.57
C VAL A 17 -25.06 7.57 11.18
N ILE A 18 -24.77 6.36 10.68
CA ILE A 18 -24.20 6.16 9.35
C ILE A 18 -25.13 6.67 8.25
N ASN A 19 -26.44 6.38 8.35
CA ASN A 19 -27.40 6.80 7.36
C ASN A 19 -27.55 8.33 7.33
N MET A 20 -27.62 8.97 8.49
CA MET A 20 -27.65 10.43 8.59
C MET A 20 -26.37 11.07 8.07
N GLY A 21 -25.21 10.49 8.38
CA GLY A 21 -23.92 10.92 7.81
C GLY A 21 -23.94 10.88 6.28
N LYS A 22 -24.43 9.79 5.69
CA LYS A 22 -24.57 9.65 4.24
C LYS A 22 -25.54 10.68 3.64
N MET A 23 -26.67 10.96 4.31
CA MET A 23 -27.62 12.01 3.88
C MET A 23 -26.96 13.40 3.85
N LEU A 24 -25.97 13.64 4.71
CA LEU A 24 -25.19 14.88 4.74
C LEU A 24 -23.97 14.86 3.80
N GLY A 25 -23.84 13.84 2.95
CA GLY A 25 -22.73 13.69 2.01
C GLY A 25 -21.43 13.12 2.60
N TYR A 26 -21.47 12.62 3.85
CA TYR A 26 -20.29 12.04 4.47
C TYR A 26 -20.03 10.62 3.94
N LYS A 27 -18.85 10.39 3.35
CA LYS A 27 -18.41 9.06 2.93
C LYS A 27 -17.82 8.33 4.14
N THR A 28 -18.57 7.36 4.67
CA THR A 28 -18.11 6.57 5.82
C THR A 28 -17.03 5.59 5.40
N LYS A 29 -15.87 5.66 6.04
CA LYS A 29 -14.83 4.63 5.92
C LYS A 29 -15.09 3.56 6.98
N PRO A 30 -15.35 2.30 6.60
CA PRO A 30 -15.71 1.25 7.57
C PRO A 30 -14.55 0.89 8.49
N ILE A 31 -13.32 0.94 8.00
CA ILE A 31 -12.11 0.51 8.67
C ILE A 31 -10.97 1.45 8.30
N VAL A 32 -10.11 1.73 9.28
CA VAL A 32 -8.86 2.44 9.09
C VAL A 32 -7.73 1.45 9.40
N PRO A 33 -6.83 1.18 8.44
CA PRO A 33 -5.71 0.29 8.67
C PRO A 33 -4.67 0.92 9.59
N ALA A 34 -3.87 0.10 10.25
CA ALA A 34 -2.69 0.56 10.96
C ALA A 34 -1.52 0.78 9.98
N TYR A 35 -0.68 1.75 10.28
CA TYR A 35 0.56 2.00 9.56
C TYR A 35 1.74 1.65 10.43
N ALA A 36 2.78 1.11 9.83
CA ALA A 36 4.04 0.81 10.49
C ALA A 36 5.22 1.21 9.58
N GLU A 37 6.33 1.56 10.19
CA GLU A 37 7.60 1.68 9.50
C GLU A 37 8.36 0.37 9.69
N LEU A 38 8.66 -0.32 8.59
CA LEU A 38 9.40 -1.56 8.57
C LEU A 38 10.86 -1.29 8.22
N THR A 39 11.75 -1.92 8.94
CA THR A 39 13.20 -1.85 8.69
C THR A 39 13.63 -3.15 8.02
N PHE A 40 14.15 -3.02 6.80
CA PHE A 40 14.70 -4.12 6.03
C PHE A 40 16.21 -4.06 6.01
N THR A 41 16.85 -5.21 6.02
CA THR A 41 18.30 -5.33 5.92
C THR A 41 18.67 -6.33 4.83
N GLN A 42 19.67 -5.98 4.04
CA GLN A 42 20.27 -6.87 3.06
C GLN A 42 21.78 -6.90 3.26
N VAL A 43 22.36 -8.07 3.13
CA VAL A 43 23.82 -8.26 3.15
C VAL A 43 24.30 -8.36 1.70
N VAL A 44 25.33 -7.59 1.36
CA VAL A 44 25.97 -7.57 0.05
C VAL A 44 27.48 -7.76 0.22
N GLY A 45 28.14 -8.25 -0.81
CA GLY A 45 29.58 -8.34 -0.83
C GLY A 45 30.27 -6.99 -0.98
N VAL A 46 31.59 -7.03 -1.19
CA VAL A 46 32.45 -5.88 -1.46
C VAL A 46 32.67 -5.72 -2.96
N THR A 47 32.91 -4.48 -3.38
CA THR A 47 33.34 -4.21 -4.75
C THR A 47 34.79 -4.69 -4.92
N ALA A 48 35.09 -5.45 -5.99
CA ALA A 48 36.40 -5.98 -6.21
C ALA A 48 37.47 -4.88 -6.29
N GLY A 49 38.47 -4.94 -5.40
CA GLY A 49 39.52 -3.92 -5.28
C GLY A 49 39.15 -2.68 -4.48
N GLU A 50 37.92 -2.64 -3.92
CA GLU A 50 37.42 -1.54 -3.10
C GLU A 50 36.69 -2.13 -1.88
N GLU A 51 37.41 -2.74 -0.95
CA GLU A 51 36.86 -3.44 0.21
C GLU A 51 36.08 -2.51 1.16
N GLU A 52 36.27 -1.21 1.04
CA GLU A 52 35.56 -0.19 1.83
C GLU A 52 34.19 0.18 1.26
N VAL A 53 33.82 -0.36 0.08
CA VAL A 53 32.60 0.02 -0.62
C VAL A 53 31.67 -1.19 -0.79
N PRO A 54 30.41 -1.10 -0.32
CA PRO A 54 29.41 -2.12 -0.57
C PRO A 54 29.15 -2.33 -2.07
N LYS A 55 28.99 -3.56 -2.50
CA LYS A 55 28.66 -3.87 -3.89
C LYS A 55 27.16 -3.71 -4.15
N TYR A 56 26.74 -2.47 -4.33
CA TYR A 56 25.33 -2.13 -4.57
C TYR A 56 24.72 -2.83 -5.79
N SER A 57 25.53 -3.21 -6.79
CA SER A 57 25.05 -3.95 -7.96
C SER A 57 24.53 -5.36 -7.67
N GLU A 58 24.79 -5.89 -6.47
CA GLU A 58 24.25 -7.16 -5.99
C GLU A 58 23.01 -6.97 -5.11
N ALA A 59 22.65 -5.73 -4.84
CA ALA A 59 21.48 -5.42 -4.02
C ALA A 59 20.19 -5.52 -4.82
N ASP A 60 19.12 -5.90 -4.13
CA ASP A 60 17.81 -6.11 -4.72
C ASP A 60 16.96 -4.84 -4.66
N THR A 61 15.99 -4.77 -5.57
CA THR A 61 14.93 -3.77 -5.57
C THR A 61 13.58 -4.48 -5.46
N PHE A 62 12.77 -4.11 -4.48
CA PHE A 62 11.44 -4.66 -4.26
C PHE A 62 10.39 -3.61 -4.58
N LYS A 63 9.47 -3.95 -5.47
CA LYS A 63 8.34 -3.07 -5.79
C LYS A 63 7.42 -2.92 -4.58
N LYS A 64 6.66 -1.83 -4.55
CA LYS A 64 5.55 -1.68 -3.59
C LYS A 64 4.63 -2.90 -3.62
N GLY A 65 4.03 -3.24 -2.48
CA GLY A 65 3.17 -4.41 -2.36
C GLY A 65 3.90 -5.65 -1.83
N LEU A 66 5.13 -5.50 -1.33
CA LEU A 66 5.83 -6.58 -0.63
C LEU A 66 5.08 -6.93 0.66
N LYS A 67 4.67 -8.20 0.79
CA LYS A 67 3.95 -8.69 1.96
C LYS A 67 4.92 -9.23 3.00
N VAL A 68 4.75 -8.78 4.23
CA VAL A 68 5.52 -9.21 5.39
C VAL A 68 4.58 -9.72 6.46
N THR A 69 4.81 -10.92 6.94
CA THR A 69 4.03 -11.55 8.02
C THR A 69 4.82 -11.56 9.32
N SER A 70 4.10 -11.43 10.43
CA SER A 70 4.71 -11.58 11.75
C SER A 70 5.08 -13.05 12.00
N THR A 71 6.25 -13.29 12.59
CA THR A 71 6.66 -14.64 13.01
C THR A 71 5.90 -15.14 14.24
N SER A 72 5.38 -14.23 15.06
CA SER A 72 4.60 -14.56 16.25
C SER A 72 3.12 -14.81 15.95
N ASP A 73 2.59 -14.17 14.91
CA ASP A 73 1.20 -14.31 14.48
C ASP A 73 1.09 -14.15 12.97
N SER A 74 0.96 -15.24 12.25
CA SER A 74 0.86 -15.28 10.79
C SER A 74 -0.40 -14.61 10.22
N SER A 75 -1.38 -14.29 11.06
CA SER A 75 -2.57 -13.54 10.65
C SER A 75 -2.29 -12.03 10.52
N VAL A 76 -1.19 -11.56 11.11
CA VAL A 76 -0.76 -10.15 11.00
C VAL A 76 0.12 -9.99 9.77
N ILE A 77 -0.46 -9.35 8.76
CA ILE A 77 0.19 -9.09 7.46
C ILE A 77 0.32 -7.58 7.29
N PHE A 78 1.50 -7.15 6.87
CA PHE A 78 1.76 -5.79 6.42
C PHE A 78 2.18 -5.81 4.95
N GLU A 79 1.72 -4.83 4.19
CA GLU A 79 2.08 -4.65 2.78
C GLU A 79 2.77 -3.29 2.60
N THR A 80 3.92 -3.27 1.93
CA THR A 80 4.67 -2.02 1.70
C THR A 80 3.92 -1.12 0.71
N ILE A 81 3.85 0.17 1.02
CA ILE A 81 3.17 1.17 0.17
C ILE A 81 4.12 1.93 -0.75
N GLU A 82 5.41 1.74 -0.55
CA GLU A 82 6.49 2.36 -1.32
C GLU A 82 7.43 1.27 -1.85
N GLU A 83 8.20 1.60 -2.86
CA GLU A 83 9.28 0.75 -3.38
C GLU A 83 10.45 0.73 -2.39
N LEU A 84 11.09 -0.42 -2.27
CA LEU A 84 12.26 -0.63 -1.43
C LEU A 84 13.46 -0.93 -2.32
N ASP A 85 14.36 0.04 -2.47
CA ASP A 85 15.53 -0.06 -3.31
C ASP A 85 16.82 -0.07 -2.47
N PHE A 86 17.52 -1.21 -2.48
CA PHE A 86 18.82 -1.35 -1.85
C PHE A 86 19.98 -1.02 -2.80
N ASN A 87 19.70 -0.89 -4.10
CA ASN A 87 20.73 -0.63 -5.12
C ASN A 87 21.20 0.84 -5.11
N VAL A 88 20.42 1.72 -4.50
CA VAL A 88 20.79 3.13 -4.34
C VAL A 88 21.87 3.28 -3.27
N SER A 89 22.92 4.05 -3.58
CA SER A 89 24.05 4.26 -2.66
C SER A 89 23.63 4.94 -1.36
N SER A 90 24.44 4.81 -0.33
CA SER A 90 24.21 5.45 0.99
C SER A 90 24.11 6.97 0.96
N SER A 91 24.62 7.63 -0.10
CA SER A 91 24.43 9.07 -0.30
C SER A 91 22.97 9.47 -0.51
N ALA A 92 22.10 8.52 -0.86
CA ALA A 92 20.64 8.73 -0.96
C ALA A 92 19.91 8.49 0.38
N ASP A 93 20.56 7.84 1.36
CA ASP A 93 20.01 7.60 2.68
C ASP A 93 21.11 7.79 3.75
N GLU A 94 21.41 9.03 4.05
CA GLU A 94 22.44 9.42 5.02
C GLU A 94 22.12 8.98 6.46
N LEU A 95 20.85 8.72 6.76
CA LEU A 95 20.41 8.30 8.09
C LEU A 95 20.72 6.83 8.38
N HIS A 96 20.92 6.03 7.34
CA HIS A 96 21.17 4.60 7.46
C HIS A 96 22.40 4.19 6.64
N PRO A 97 23.61 4.63 7.02
CA PRO A 97 24.83 4.26 6.33
C PRO A 97 25.03 2.73 6.40
N PRO A 98 25.67 2.14 5.40
CA PRO A 98 26.01 0.72 5.43
C PRO A 98 26.99 0.42 6.57
N VAL A 99 26.86 -0.76 7.15
CA VAL A 99 27.70 -1.21 8.26
C VAL A 99 28.42 -2.49 7.87
N VAL A 100 29.70 -2.60 8.18
CA VAL A 100 30.46 -3.84 7.96
C VAL A 100 29.80 -4.98 8.75
N GLN A 101 29.43 -6.05 8.06
CA GLN A 101 28.80 -7.23 8.64
C GLN A 101 29.85 -8.26 9.04
N THR A 102 30.79 -8.55 8.14
CA THR A 102 31.90 -9.48 8.36
C THR A 102 33.20 -8.90 7.82
N THR A 103 34.33 -9.33 8.40
CA THR A 103 35.68 -8.99 7.95
C THR A 103 36.43 -10.26 7.56
N ASP A 104 37.38 -10.13 6.64
CA ASP A 104 38.31 -11.20 6.27
C ASP A 104 39.41 -11.41 7.31
N ALA A 105 40.33 -12.35 7.04
CA ALA A 105 41.47 -12.67 7.90
C ALA A 105 42.47 -11.50 8.08
N ASN A 106 42.43 -10.50 7.19
CA ASN A 106 43.28 -9.31 7.22
C ASN A 106 42.61 -8.14 7.93
N GLY A 107 41.33 -8.30 8.37
CA GLY A 107 40.54 -7.26 9.01
C GLY A 107 39.85 -6.33 8.02
N LEU A 108 39.87 -6.62 6.73
CA LEU A 108 39.16 -5.87 5.70
C LEU A 108 37.69 -6.32 5.62
N ALA A 109 36.78 -5.41 5.24
CA ALA A 109 35.39 -5.76 5.08
C ALA A 109 35.21 -6.82 3.97
N SER A 110 34.46 -7.87 4.26
CA SER A 110 34.07 -8.90 3.30
C SER A 110 32.61 -8.88 2.95
N GLU A 111 31.76 -8.39 3.88
CA GLU A 111 30.33 -8.20 3.67
C GLU A 111 29.84 -6.93 4.36
N TRP A 112 28.89 -6.29 3.73
CA TRP A 112 28.23 -5.10 4.22
C TRP A 112 26.74 -5.34 4.43
N LYS A 113 26.21 -4.79 5.52
CA LYS A 113 24.78 -4.74 5.80
C LYS A 113 24.22 -3.37 5.42
N ILE A 114 23.29 -3.36 4.45
CA ILE A 114 22.55 -2.19 4.04
C ILE A 114 21.18 -2.22 4.75
N THR A 115 20.77 -1.10 5.31
CA THR A 115 19.50 -0.95 5.99
C THR A 115 18.64 0.06 5.26
N ARG A 116 17.35 -0.25 5.10
CA ARG A 116 16.35 0.65 4.52
C ARG A 116 15.07 0.60 5.33
N LYS A 117 14.38 1.73 5.40
CA LYS A 117 13.08 1.85 6.05
C LYS A 117 12.01 2.15 5.02
N VAL A 118 10.87 1.51 5.17
CA VAL A 118 9.73 1.69 4.28
C VAL A 118 8.44 1.67 5.07
N LYS A 119 7.49 2.50 4.65
CA LYS A 119 6.15 2.50 5.24
C LYS A 119 5.34 1.32 4.74
N ALA A 120 4.60 0.72 5.63
CA ALA A 120 3.70 -0.40 5.35
C ALA A 120 2.35 -0.18 6.02
N ILE A 121 1.35 -0.80 5.43
CA ILE A 121 -0.04 -0.77 5.87
C ILE A 121 -0.45 -2.15 6.35
N SER A 122 -1.19 -2.22 7.46
CA SER A 122 -1.76 -3.48 7.95
C SER A 122 -2.89 -3.94 7.01
N GLY A 123 -2.66 -5.04 6.33
CA GLY A 123 -3.57 -5.63 5.35
C GLY A 123 -2.82 -6.23 4.18
N GLU A 124 -3.57 -6.70 3.21
CA GLU A 124 -3.04 -7.24 1.97
C GLU A 124 -3.93 -6.89 0.78
N THR A 125 -3.31 -6.67 -0.36
CA THR A 125 -4.02 -6.51 -1.63
C THR A 125 -4.41 -7.87 -2.18
N LYS A 126 -5.73 -8.04 -2.45
CA LYS A 126 -6.31 -9.23 -3.07
C LYS A 126 -7.01 -8.89 -4.36
N THR A 127 -6.99 -9.82 -5.30
CA THR A 127 -7.76 -9.75 -6.54
C THR A 127 -8.90 -10.76 -6.50
N LYS A 128 -10.10 -10.33 -6.88
CA LYS A 128 -11.28 -11.19 -7.02
C LYS A 128 -11.84 -11.07 -8.43
N THR A 129 -11.98 -12.18 -9.11
CA THR A 129 -12.63 -12.24 -10.42
C THR A 129 -14.10 -12.64 -10.25
N PHE A 130 -14.97 -11.99 -11.03
CA PHE A 130 -16.39 -12.31 -11.11
C PHE A 130 -16.75 -12.60 -12.56
N ASP A 131 -17.42 -13.72 -12.80
CA ASP A 131 -17.91 -14.10 -14.11
C ASP A 131 -19.28 -13.47 -14.35
N VAL A 132 -19.36 -12.56 -15.32
CA VAL A 132 -20.61 -11.92 -15.73
C VAL A 132 -21.05 -12.54 -17.07
N VAL A 133 -21.96 -13.50 -16.99
CA VAL A 133 -22.41 -14.29 -18.15
C VAL A 133 -23.25 -13.45 -19.12
N ALA A 134 -24.03 -12.50 -18.61
CA ALA A 134 -24.90 -11.65 -19.42
C ALA A 134 -25.02 -10.25 -18.80
N PRO A 135 -25.20 -9.20 -19.63
CA PRO A 135 -25.45 -7.85 -19.13
C PRO A 135 -26.72 -7.80 -18.27
N THR A 136 -26.57 -7.36 -17.04
CA THR A 136 -27.68 -7.25 -16.09
C THR A 136 -27.74 -5.82 -15.56
N LYS A 137 -28.93 -5.20 -15.60
CA LYS A 137 -29.12 -3.87 -15.00
C LYS A 137 -28.94 -3.96 -13.49
N PHE A 138 -28.20 -2.98 -12.93
CA PHE A 138 -27.93 -2.88 -11.50
C PHE A 138 -27.31 -4.16 -10.92
N LEU A 139 -26.40 -4.78 -11.66
CA LEU A 139 -25.65 -5.95 -11.21
C LEU A 139 -24.99 -5.66 -9.86
N LYS A 140 -25.24 -6.54 -8.89
CA LYS A 140 -24.60 -6.48 -7.56
C LYS A 140 -23.56 -7.60 -7.47
N LEU A 141 -22.32 -7.20 -7.26
CA LEU A 141 -21.22 -8.11 -6.98
C LEU A 141 -20.88 -7.99 -5.48
N THR A 142 -20.79 -9.12 -4.80
CA THR A 142 -20.49 -9.16 -3.37
C THR A 142 -19.13 -9.79 -3.15
N LEU A 143 -18.26 -9.08 -2.47
CA LEU A 143 -16.98 -9.62 -2.00
C LEU A 143 -17.22 -10.59 -0.86
N SER A 144 -16.52 -11.74 -0.88
CA SER A 144 -16.56 -12.73 0.20
C SER A 144 -15.74 -12.31 1.42
N ASP A 145 -14.76 -11.44 1.20
CA ASP A 145 -13.89 -10.96 2.26
C ASP A 145 -14.60 -9.90 3.11
N THR A 146 -14.38 -9.96 4.40
CA THR A 146 -14.78 -8.95 5.37
C THR A 146 -13.63 -7.97 5.60
N ASN A 147 -13.92 -6.83 6.20
CA ASN A 147 -12.91 -5.82 6.54
C ASN A 147 -12.19 -5.22 5.31
N VAL A 148 -12.91 -5.06 4.22
CA VAL A 148 -12.39 -4.38 3.02
C VAL A 148 -12.12 -2.92 3.35
N ILE A 149 -10.88 -2.48 3.15
CA ILE A 149 -10.43 -1.10 3.42
C ILE A 149 -10.81 -0.21 2.24
N GLU A 150 -10.47 -0.66 1.03
CA GLU A 150 -10.61 0.12 -0.21
C GLU A 150 -10.71 -0.81 -1.42
N ILE A 151 -11.39 -0.33 -2.46
CA ILE A 151 -11.35 -0.94 -3.79
C ILE A 151 -10.35 -0.15 -4.62
N ILE A 152 -9.21 -0.76 -4.92
CA ILE A 152 -8.10 -0.09 -5.62
C ILE A 152 -8.43 0.09 -7.10
N SER A 153 -8.94 -0.95 -7.75
CA SER A 153 -9.27 -0.92 -9.16
C SER A 153 -10.33 -1.95 -9.52
N VAL A 154 -11.10 -1.65 -10.53
CA VAL A 154 -12.03 -2.60 -11.16
C VAL A 154 -11.79 -2.55 -12.67
N THR A 155 -11.46 -3.69 -13.25
CA THR A 155 -11.19 -3.82 -14.70
C THR A 155 -12.02 -4.95 -15.31
N ASP A 156 -12.37 -4.84 -16.57
CA ASP A 156 -13.00 -5.93 -17.31
C ASP A 156 -11.97 -6.74 -18.14
N THR A 157 -12.44 -7.76 -18.84
CA THR A 157 -11.60 -8.64 -19.68
C THR A 157 -10.99 -7.92 -20.88
N ASN A 158 -11.51 -6.76 -21.27
CA ASN A 158 -10.98 -5.92 -22.34
C ASN A 158 -10.01 -4.85 -21.81
N SER A 159 -9.62 -4.93 -20.55
CA SER A 159 -8.76 -3.95 -19.86
C SER A 159 -9.37 -2.55 -19.72
N ASN A 160 -10.70 -2.44 -19.81
CA ASN A 160 -11.36 -1.17 -19.48
C ASN A 160 -11.42 -0.98 -17.97
N ASN A 161 -11.14 0.23 -17.52
CA ASN A 161 -11.25 0.62 -16.13
C ASN A 161 -12.68 1.07 -15.80
N TRP A 162 -13.19 0.60 -14.67
CA TRP A 162 -14.46 1.01 -14.11
C TRP A 162 -14.22 1.89 -12.89
N TYR A 163 -14.88 3.04 -12.84
CA TYR A 163 -14.65 4.05 -11.81
C TYR A 163 -15.81 4.12 -10.84
N GLU A 164 -15.52 4.39 -9.57
CA GLU A 164 -16.53 4.70 -8.57
C GLU A 164 -17.18 6.04 -8.88
N VAL A 165 -18.50 6.09 -8.83
CA VAL A 165 -19.29 7.29 -9.03
C VAL A 165 -20.24 7.50 -7.86
N ASP A 166 -20.59 8.75 -7.57
CA ASP A 166 -21.47 9.09 -6.45
C ASP A 166 -22.93 8.68 -6.70
N TYR A 167 -23.35 8.66 -7.97
CA TYR A 167 -24.70 8.25 -8.40
C TYR A 167 -24.67 7.63 -9.80
N LEU A 168 -25.60 6.70 -10.06
CA LEU A 168 -25.62 5.89 -11.28
C LEU A 168 -25.85 6.66 -12.59
N ALA A 169 -26.34 7.89 -12.52
CA ALA A 169 -26.54 8.75 -13.70
C ALA A 169 -25.34 9.68 -13.98
N GLN A 170 -24.24 9.52 -13.27
CA GLN A 170 -23.02 10.30 -13.50
C GLN A 170 -22.34 9.80 -14.78
N ASP A 171 -22.13 10.69 -15.73
CA ASP A 171 -21.54 10.42 -17.05
C ASP A 171 -20.07 10.89 -17.16
N LYS A 172 -19.58 11.61 -16.15
CA LYS A 172 -18.20 12.16 -16.12
C LYS A 172 -17.53 11.89 -14.81
N VAL A 173 -16.28 11.48 -14.87
CA VAL A 173 -15.39 11.31 -13.73
C VAL A 173 -14.26 12.30 -13.86
N ALA A 174 -13.97 13.06 -12.78
CA ALA A 174 -12.81 13.94 -12.74
C ALA A 174 -11.52 13.09 -12.73
N TYR A 175 -10.58 13.44 -13.59
CA TYR A 175 -9.28 12.81 -13.70
C TYR A 175 -8.19 13.86 -13.48
N GLU A 176 -7.28 13.58 -12.55
CA GLU A 176 -6.13 14.44 -12.29
C GLU A 176 -4.92 13.91 -13.04
N THR A 177 -4.28 14.76 -13.83
CA THR A 177 -3.01 14.47 -14.47
C THR A 177 -1.93 15.31 -13.81
N HIS A 178 -0.92 14.67 -13.26
CA HIS A 178 0.25 15.36 -12.76
C HIS A 178 1.18 15.67 -13.93
N TYR A 179 1.43 16.96 -14.14
CA TYR A 179 2.40 17.40 -15.14
C TYR A 179 3.81 17.11 -14.64
N THR A 180 4.62 16.52 -15.50
CA THR A 180 6.06 16.40 -15.27
C THR A 180 6.74 17.75 -15.53
N SER A 181 7.96 17.95 -15.04
CA SER A 181 8.70 19.21 -15.21
C SER A 181 8.95 19.60 -16.68
N THR A 182 8.87 18.61 -17.60
CA THR A 182 9.03 18.80 -19.05
C THR A 182 7.75 19.26 -19.75
N GLU A 183 6.60 19.24 -19.07
CA GLU A 183 5.30 19.64 -19.63
C GLU A 183 4.82 21.01 -19.12
N ARG A 184 5.71 21.74 -18.44
CA ARG A 184 5.41 23.06 -17.83
C ARG A 184 5.66 24.26 -18.73
N ASP A 185 6.11 24.09 -19.97
CA ASP A 185 6.38 25.17 -20.92
C ASP A 185 5.16 25.51 -21.75
#